data_09ccfba2623cf6bec0c2de48611ccf91
#
_entry.id   09ccfba2623cf6bec0c2de48611ccf91
#
_cell.length_a   1.000
_cell.length_b   1.000
_cell.length_c   1.000
_cell.angle_alpha   90.00
_cell.angle_beta   90.00
_cell.angle_gamma   90.00
#
_symmetry.space_group_name_H-M   'P 1'
#
loop_
_entity.id
_entity.type
_entity.pdbx_description
1 polymer ?
#
loop_
_entity_poly.entity_id
_entity_poly.type
_entity_poly.pdbx_seq_one_letter_code
_entity_poly.pdbx_strand_id
1 'polypeptide(L)' 'MSGRKEIKRVMSEDGKRRMLVMAPYRNLFRFEEETHVTEDGYTFWSPTHVSGLYDSAEAAELAARMELPWLRDKN' A
#
# COMPACT_ATOMS: atom_id res chain seq x y z
N MET A 1 -2.11 -10.38 -19.71
CA MET A 1 -2.72 -10.42 -18.39
C MET A 1 -1.74 -9.99 -17.32
N SER A 2 -2.14 -9.11 -16.49
CA SER A 2 -1.29 -8.62 -15.42
C SER A 2 -1.07 -9.68 -14.36
N GLY A 3 0.16 -9.83 -13.89
CA GLY A 3 0.47 -10.67 -12.74
C GLY A 3 0.27 -9.99 -11.40
N ARG A 4 -0.26 -8.78 -11.41
CA ARG A 4 -0.42 -7.98 -10.22
C ARG A 4 -1.54 -8.53 -9.36
N LYS A 5 -1.24 -8.74 -8.08
CA LYS A 5 -2.22 -9.30 -7.16
C LYS A 5 -2.12 -8.59 -5.81
N GLU A 6 -3.26 -8.20 -5.28
CA GLU A 6 -3.31 -7.61 -3.95
C GLU A 6 -3.34 -8.72 -2.91
N ILE A 7 -2.39 -8.70 -1.98
CA ILE A 7 -2.28 -9.69 -0.92
C ILE A 7 -2.98 -9.22 0.35
N LYS A 8 -2.82 -7.93 0.67
CA LYS A 8 -3.34 -7.38 1.92
C LYS A 8 -3.58 -5.89 1.75
N ARG A 9 -4.59 -5.39 2.44
CA ARG A 9 -4.93 -3.97 2.44
C ARG A 9 -5.16 -3.51 3.86
N VAL A 10 -4.57 -2.38 4.23
CA VAL A 10 -4.78 -1.77 5.53
C VAL A 10 -5.21 -0.32 5.31
N MET A 11 -6.31 0.07 5.94
CA MET A 11 -6.90 1.39 5.79
C MET A 11 -6.55 2.22 7.01
N SER A 12 -6.30 3.53 6.83
CA SER A 12 -6.15 4.43 7.97
C SER A 12 -7.50 4.62 8.65
N GLU A 13 -7.46 5.10 9.91
CA GLU A 13 -8.68 5.25 10.68
C GLU A 13 -9.64 6.27 10.06
N ASP A 14 -9.09 7.31 9.46
CA ASP A 14 -9.92 8.34 8.84
C ASP A 14 -10.37 7.96 7.43
N GLY A 15 -9.94 6.81 6.93
CA GLY A 15 -10.32 6.34 5.61
C GLY A 15 -9.66 7.07 4.46
N LYS A 16 -8.68 7.92 4.74
CA LYS A 16 -8.07 8.76 3.71
C LYS A 16 -6.78 8.20 3.13
N ARG A 17 -6.22 7.18 3.75
CA ARG A 17 -5.00 6.54 3.26
C ARG A 17 -5.14 5.04 3.36
N ARG A 18 -4.46 4.35 2.46
CA ARG A 18 -4.42 2.90 2.53
C ARG A 18 -3.06 2.39 2.09
N MET A 19 -2.68 1.26 2.65
CA MET A 19 -1.46 0.56 2.28
C MET A 19 -1.86 -0.78 1.71
N LEU A 20 -1.26 -1.12 0.58
CA LEU A 20 -1.50 -2.40 -0.08
C LEU A 20 -0.20 -3.16 -0.19
N VAL A 21 -0.25 -4.44 0.16
CA VAL A 21 0.85 -5.34 -0.14
C VAL A 21 0.48 -6.03 -1.46
N MET A 22 1.34 -5.87 -2.44
CA MET A 22 1.09 -6.34 -3.80
C MET A 22 2.14 -7.37 -4.19
N ALA A 23 1.73 -8.30 -5.04
CA ALA A 23 2.63 -9.26 -5.66
C ALA A 23 2.66 -8.97 -7.16
N PRO A 24 3.52 -8.01 -7.61
CA PRO A 24 3.57 -7.68 -9.03
C PRO A 24 4.20 -8.77 -9.87
N TYR A 25 5.04 -9.59 -9.27
CA TYR A 25 5.70 -10.70 -9.95
C TYR A 25 5.68 -11.91 -9.04
N ARG A 26 5.93 -13.06 -9.62
CA ARG A 26 6.02 -14.32 -8.88
C ARG A 26 7.15 -14.21 -7.83
N ASN A 27 6.82 -14.51 -6.59
CA ASN A 27 7.76 -14.52 -5.47
C ASN A 27 8.41 -13.17 -5.17
N LEU A 28 7.81 -12.08 -5.66
CA LEU A 28 8.27 -10.74 -5.35
C LEU A 28 7.08 -9.90 -4.88
N PHE A 29 7.33 -9.07 -3.88
CA PHE A 29 6.29 -8.31 -3.21
C PHE A 29 6.74 -6.88 -3.01
N ARG A 30 5.76 -5.98 -2.93
CA ARG A 30 6.04 -4.59 -2.59
C ARG A 30 4.84 -4.02 -1.86
N PHE A 31 5.04 -2.87 -1.19
CA PHE A 31 3.90 -2.16 -0.66
C PHE A 31 3.70 -0.86 -1.42
N GLU A 32 2.46 -0.41 -1.42
CA GLU A 32 2.07 0.85 -2.04
C GLU A 32 1.21 1.60 -1.06
N GLU A 33 1.37 2.92 -1.05
CA GLU A 33 0.48 3.77 -0.28
C GLU A 33 -0.34 4.60 -1.25
N GLU A 34 -1.64 4.73 -0.95
CA GLU A 34 -2.53 5.57 -1.74
C GLU A 34 -3.29 6.49 -0.82
N THR A 35 -3.55 7.69 -1.31
CA THR A 35 -4.31 8.70 -0.58
C THR A 35 -5.60 8.96 -1.33
N HIS A 36 -6.70 9.04 -0.58
CA HIS A 36 -8.01 9.36 -1.14
C HIS A 36 -8.07 10.84 -1.44
N VAL A 37 -8.36 11.20 -2.68
CA VAL A 37 -8.35 12.57 -3.16
C VAL A 37 -9.71 12.91 -3.73
N THR A 38 -10.18 14.13 -3.44
CA THR A 38 -11.38 14.67 -4.07
C THR A 38 -10.97 15.88 -4.88
N GLU A 39 -11.28 15.86 -6.18
CA GLU A 39 -10.88 16.92 -7.07
C GLU A 39 -11.98 17.11 -8.10
N ASP A 40 -12.46 18.34 -8.26
CA ASP A 40 -13.50 18.67 -9.23
C ASP A 40 -14.73 17.78 -9.12
N GLY A 41 -15.10 17.43 -7.88
CA GLY A 41 -16.27 16.59 -7.65
C GLY A 41 -16.03 15.09 -7.82
N TYR A 42 -14.83 14.71 -8.20
CA TYR A 42 -14.46 13.29 -8.36
C TYR A 42 -13.63 12.84 -7.19
N THR A 43 -13.80 11.58 -6.82
CA THR A 43 -12.96 10.98 -5.77
C THR A 43 -12.17 9.81 -6.37
N PHE A 44 -10.92 9.70 -5.97
CA PHE A 44 -10.06 8.61 -6.46
C PHE A 44 -8.93 8.38 -5.48
N TRP A 45 -8.28 7.24 -5.65
CA TRP A 45 -7.10 6.88 -4.87
C TRP A 45 -5.85 7.22 -5.68
N SER A 46 -5.04 8.11 -5.12
CA SER A 46 -3.84 8.58 -5.79
C SER A 46 -2.62 7.91 -5.15
N PRO A 47 -1.74 7.29 -5.95
CA PRO A 47 -0.54 6.68 -5.39
C PRO A 47 0.37 7.75 -4.81
N THR A 48 0.79 7.54 -3.56
CA THR A 48 1.67 8.48 -2.87
C THR A 48 3.00 7.87 -2.48
N HIS A 49 3.13 6.54 -2.56
CA HIS A 49 4.39 5.88 -2.27
C HIS A 49 4.39 4.48 -2.85
N VAL A 50 5.49 4.08 -3.46
CA VAL A 50 5.68 2.72 -3.96
C VAL A 50 7.06 2.26 -3.52
N SER A 51 7.13 1.13 -2.86
CA SER A 51 8.39 0.60 -2.35
C SER A 51 9.17 -0.13 -3.43
N GLY A 52 10.39 -0.53 -3.10
CA GLY A 52 11.12 -1.51 -3.88
C GLY A 52 10.51 -2.89 -3.70
N LEU A 53 11.21 -3.90 -4.19
CA LEU A 53 10.73 -5.28 -4.14
C LEU A 53 11.31 -6.02 -2.94
N TYR A 54 10.49 -6.89 -2.36
CA TYR A 54 10.86 -7.74 -1.23
C TYR A 54 10.60 -9.19 -1.61
N ASP A 55 11.25 -10.11 -0.91
CA ASP A 55 11.11 -11.52 -1.22
C ASP A 55 9.97 -12.21 -0.45
N SER A 56 9.25 -11.45 0.38
CA SER A 56 8.07 -11.99 1.06
C SER A 56 7.08 -10.88 1.33
N ALA A 57 5.81 -11.27 1.46
CA ALA A 57 4.77 -10.33 1.81
C ALA A 57 4.98 -9.75 3.21
N GLU A 58 5.50 -10.58 4.13
CA GLU A 58 5.78 -10.12 5.49
C GLU A 58 6.87 -9.06 5.51
N ALA A 59 7.90 -9.22 4.69
CA ALA A 59 8.97 -8.23 4.61
C ALA A 59 8.44 -6.92 4.06
N ALA A 60 7.60 -6.98 3.04
CA ALA A 60 6.99 -5.78 2.46
C ALA A 60 6.12 -5.06 3.48
N GLU A 61 5.32 -5.81 4.23
CA GLU A 61 4.45 -5.20 5.25
C GLU A 61 5.27 -4.59 6.38
N LEU A 62 6.33 -5.27 6.82
CA LEU A 62 7.18 -4.73 7.87
C LEU A 62 7.83 -3.43 7.43
N ALA A 63 8.32 -3.38 6.20
CA ALA A 63 8.90 -2.16 5.67
C ALA A 63 7.86 -1.04 5.61
N ALA A 64 6.62 -1.34 5.23
CA ALA A 64 5.55 -0.35 5.20
C ALA A 64 5.32 0.24 6.59
N ARG A 65 5.30 -0.61 7.63
CA ARG A 65 5.09 -0.14 9.00
C ARG A 65 6.23 0.75 9.47
N MET A 66 7.43 0.51 8.97
CA MET A 66 8.58 1.34 9.34
C MET A 66 8.61 2.66 8.59
N GLU A 67 8.10 2.69 7.36
CA GLU A 67 8.22 3.86 6.50
C GLU A 67 7.00 4.77 6.50
N LEU A 68 5.82 4.24 6.84
CA LEU A 68 4.58 5.02 6.82
C LEU A 68 4.16 5.32 8.25
N PRO A 69 4.31 6.59 8.71
CA PRO A 69 4.04 6.90 10.11
C PRO A 69 2.62 6.55 10.57
N TRP A 70 1.62 6.79 9.69
CA TRP A 70 0.24 6.51 10.07
C TRP A 70 0.01 5.01 10.31
N LEU A 71 0.75 4.17 9.59
CA LEU A 71 0.61 2.72 9.73
C LEU A 71 1.39 2.22 10.94
N ARG A 72 2.57 2.80 11.18
CA ARG A 72 3.38 2.44 12.34
C ARG A 72 2.65 2.71 13.65
N ASP A 73 1.90 3.83 13.69
CA ASP A 73 1.18 4.24 14.89
C ASP A 73 -0.16 3.53 15.04
N LYS A 74 -0.54 2.75 14.05
CA LYS A 74 -1.79 2.00 14.07
C LYS A 74 -1.53 0.61 14.64
N ASN A 75 -2.21 0.25 15.67
CA ASN A 75 -2.04 -1.08 16.26
C ASN A 75 -3.27 -1.92 16.10
#